data_c921466d8cd474938df277a09f462b4d
#
_entry.id   c921466d8cd474938df277a09f462b4d
#
_cell.length_a   1.000
_cell.length_b   1.000
_cell.length_c   1.000
_cell.angle_alpha   90.00
_cell.angle_beta   90.00
_cell.angle_gamma   90.00
#
_symmetry.space_group_name_H-M   'P 1'
#
loop_
_entity.id
_entity.type
_entity.pdbx_description
1 polymer ?
#
loop_
_entity_poly.entity_id
_entity_poly.type
_entity_poly.pdbx_seq_one_letter_code
_entity_poly.pdbx_strand_id
1 'polypeptide(L)'
;MVFAIGGVTIVHVHGHAFLDHAEPAVGSKVKQTPHAVRIWFTEPIMTGSSSIKVFGAMGKQVDKKDTGSDVTNKSLLHVSLPLLTPGTYKVIWSVMSVDGHHTTGNFSFRVVP
;
A
#
# COMPACT_ATOMS: atom_id res chain seq x y z
N MET A 1 -37.23 -3.87 -18.11
CA MET A 1 -36.21 -3.94 -17.96
C MET A 1 -35.65 -3.75 -17.79
N VAL A 2 -35.59 -3.86 -17.70
CA VAL A 2 -34.54 -3.86 -17.46
C VAL A 2 -34.01 -3.62 -17.29
N PHE A 3 -33.72 -3.63 -17.09
CA PHE A 3 -32.74 -3.48 -16.86
C PHE A 3 -32.18 -3.35 -16.37
N ALA A 4 -32.54 -3.26 -16.22
CA ALA A 4 -31.67 -3.19 -15.87
C ALA A 4 -31.21 -3.23 -15.52
N ILE A 5 -31.44 -3.40 -15.37
CA ILE A 5 -30.57 -3.49 -15.15
C ILE A 5 -29.77 -3.56 -15.05
N GLY A 6 -29.76 -3.67 -14.98
CA GLY A 6 -28.76 -3.74 -14.92
C GLY A 6 -28.07 -3.68 -14.55
N GLY A 7 -27.94 -3.85 -14.29
CA GLY A 7 -27.05 -3.90 -13.95
C GLY A 7 -26.42 -3.95 -13.32
N VAL A 8 -26.58 -4.12 -12.92
CA VAL A 8 -25.84 -4.33 -12.33
C VAL A 8 -25.06 -4.76 -11.99
N THR A 9 -25.13 -4.98 -12.18
CA THR A 9 -24.49 -5.51 -11.79
C THR A 9 -23.34 -5.29 -11.61
N ILE A 10 -23.54 -4.77 -11.25
CA ILE A 10 -22.41 -4.42 -11.19
C ILE A 10 -21.61 -5.25 -10.65
N VAL A 11 -20.87 -5.39 -11.24
CA VAL A 11 -20.04 -6.26 -10.87
C VAL A 11 -19.17 -5.79 -9.89
N HIS A 12 -19.30 -6.25 -8.79
CA HIS A 12 -18.40 -5.95 -7.79
C HIS A 12 -17.29 -6.93 -7.82
N VAL A 13 -16.11 -6.40 -7.84
CA VAL A 13 -14.95 -7.21 -7.66
C VAL A 13 -14.72 -7.28 -6.19
N HIS A 14 -15.50 -8.12 -5.54
CA HIS A 14 -15.36 -8.29 -4.11
C HIS A 14 -14.06 -8.98 -3.78
N GLY A 15 -13.44 -8.61 -2.68
CA GLY A 15 -12.26 -9.26 -2.17
C GLY A 15 -10.96 -8.86 -2.82
N HIS A 16 -11.00 -7.97 -3.81
CA HIS A 16 -9.77 -7.45 -4.40
C HIS A 16 -9.45 -6.11 -3.76
N ALA A 17 -8.36 -6.08 -3.02
CA ALA A 17 -7.89 -4.86 -2.38
C ALA A 17 -6.90 -4.16 -3.29
N PHE A 18 -7.15 -2.89 -3.57
CA PHE A 18 -6.25 -2.05 -4.35
C PHE A 18 -5.86 -0.84 -3.52
N LEU A 19 -4.72 -0.25 -3.85
CA LEU A 19 -4.27 0.97 -3.21
C LEU A 19 -5.27 2.09 -3.51
N ASP A 20 -5.79 2.70 -2.45
CA ASP A 20 -6.62 3.90 -2.57
C ASP A 20 -5.74 5.14 -2.54
N HIS A 21 -4.94 5.28 -1.50
CA HIS A 21 -3.95 6.36 -1.42
C HIS A 21 -2.84 5.93 -0.44
N ALA A 22 -1.77 6.70 -0.41
CA ALA A 22 -0.60 6.39 0.41
C ALA A 22 0.02 7.64 0.99
N GLU A 23 0.80 7.44 2.05
CA GLU A 23 1.70 8.44 2.63
C GLU A 23 3.08 7.80 2.78
N PRO A 24 4.11 8.33 2.14
CA PRO A 24 4.10 9.46 1.21
C PRO A 24 3.23 9.16 0.00
N ALA A 25 2.65 10.21 -0.58
CA ALA A 25 1.77 10.03 -1.73
C ALA A 25 2.52 9.43 -2.91
N VAL A 26 1.79 8.70 -3.75
CA VAL A 26 2.36 8.10 -4.96
C VAL A 26 3.03 9.18 -5.81
N GLY A 27 4.29 8.98 -6.14
CA GLY A 27 5.07 9.89 -6.98
C GLY A 27 5.47 11.19 -6.31
N SER A 28 5.31 11.32 -5.01
CA SER A 28 5.58 12.57 -4.30
C SER A 28 7.06 12.76 -4.00
N LYS A 29 7.42 14.02 -3.70
CA LYS A 29 8.72 14.40 -3.18
C LYS A 29 8.53 14.90 -1.76
N VAL A 30 9.37 14.43 -0.84
CA VAL A 30 9.31 14.84 0.56
C VAL A 30 10.68 15.36 0.98
N LYS A 31 10.70 16.39 1.82
CA LYS A 31 11.95 16.99 2.28
C LYS A 31 12.51 16.31 3.51
N GLN A 32 11.67 15.61 4.23
CA GLN A 32 12.08 14.89 5.43
C GLN A 32 11.73 13.43 5.26
N THR A 33 12.55 12.55 5.83
CA THR A 33 12.25 11.13 5.83
C THR A 33 10.93 10.90 6.56
N PRO A 34 9.96 10.25 5.92
CA PRO A 34 8.76 9.82 6.64
C PRO A 34 9.13 8.72 7.63
N HIS A 35 8.41 8.63 8.73
CA HIS A 35 8.65 7.59 9.73
C HIS A 35 8.12 6.23 9.31
N ALA A 36 7.19 6.23 8.36
CA ALA A 36 6.57 5.01 7.90
C ALA A 36 6.00 5.23 6.50
N VAL A 37 5.79 4.14 5.79
CA VAL A 37 4.92 4.14 4.61
C VAL A 37 3.56 3.63 5.10
N ARG A 38 2.51 4.37 4.79
CA ARG A 38 1.14 3.99 5.08
C ARG A 38 0.37 3.87 3.79
N ILE A 39 -0.40 2.79 3.67
CA ILE A 39 -1.22 2.58 2.48
C ILE A 39 -2.63 2.26 2.92
N TRP A 40 -3.58 3.04 2.40
CA TRP A 40 -5.01 2.79 2.57
C TRP A 40 -5.48 2.00 1.37
N PHE A 41 -6.02 0.82 1.64
CA PHE A 41 -6.55 -0.06 0.60
C PHE A 41 -8.06 0.08 0.51
N THR A 42 -8.60 -0.39 -0.60
CA THR A 42 -10.05 -0.30 -0.85
C THR A 42 -10.86 -1.34 -0.08
N GLU A 43 -10.18 -2.35 0.51
CA GLU A 43 -10.82 -3.43 1.25
C GLU A 43 -10.02 -3.75 2.50
N PRO A 44 -10.63 -4.35 3.51
CA PRO A 44 -9.88 -4.83 4.68
C PRO A 44 -8.84 -5.88 4.31
N ILE A 45 -7.71 -5.85 4.98
CA ILE A 45 -6.52 -6.65 4.66
C ILE A 45 -6.24 -7.64 5.77
N MET A 46 -5.83 -8.85 5.36
CA MET A 46 -5.30 -9.87 6.27
C MET A 46 -3.81 -9.57 6.47
N THR A 47 -3.48 -8.95 7.59
CA THR A 47 -2.12 -8.45 7.85
C THR A 47 -1.08 -9.57 7.81
N GLY A 48 -1.40 -10.72 8.39
CA GLY A 48 -0.44 -11.82 8.47
C GLY A 48 -0.02 -12.41 7.13
N SER A 49 -0.78 -12.10 6.07
CA SER A 49 -0.49 -12.58 4.71
C SER A 49 -0.16 -11.42 3.78
N SER A 50 0.28 -10.30 4.33
CA SER A 50 0.48 -9.06 3.56
C SER A 50 1.80 -8.42 3.92
N SER A 51 2.37 -7.67 2.98
CA SER A 51 3.64 -6.98 3.21
C SER A 51 3.73 -5.69 2.43
N ILE A 52 4.48 -4.75 3.00
CA ILE A 52 4.93 -3.55 2.32
C ILE A 52 6.46 -3.57 2.42
N LYS A 53 7.12 -3.50 1.26
CA LYS A 53 8.58 -3.48 1.20
C LYS A 53 9.03 -2.22 0.50
N VAL A 54 10.09 -1.61 1.01
CA VAL A 54 10.62 -0.36 0.45
C VAL A 54 12.07 -0.60 0.05
N PHE A 55 12.40 -0.25 -1.18
CA PHE A 55 13.73 -0.47 -1.75
C PHE A 55 14.35 0.85 -2.18
N GLY A 56 15.63 1.03 -1.86
CA GLY A 56 16.40 2.17 -2.31
C GLY A 56 16.91 2.01 -3.73
N ALA A 57 17.68 3.00 -4.20
CA ALA A 57 18.15 3.06 -5.58
C ALA A 57 19.01 1.86 -5.98
N MET A 58 19.71 1.26 -5.05
CA MET A 58 20.57 0.10 -5.32
C MET A 58 19.83 -1.24 -5.18
N GLY A 59 18.51 -1.20 -5.04
CA GLY A 59 17.72 -2.40 -4.86
C GLY A 59 17.78 -2.96 -3.45
N LYS A 60 18.34 -2.23 -2.49
CA LYS A 60 18.43 -2.68 -1.11
C LYS A 60 17.13 -2.38 -0.38
N GLN A 61 16.60 -3.37 0.30
CA GLN A 61 15.41 -3.18 1.14
C GLN A 61 15.78 -2.34 2.37
N VAL A 62 15.02 -1.27 2.60
CA VAL A 62 15.33 -0.30 3.66
C VAL A 62 14.30 -0.24 4.77
N ASP A 63 13.10 -0.81 4.59
CA ASP A 63 12.08 -0.81 5.62
C ASP A 63 12.46 -1.69 6.81
N LYS A 64 11.79 -1.50 7.93
CA LYS A 64 12.11 -2.24 9.16
C LYS A 64 11.44 -3.62 9.24
N LYS A 65 10.77 -4.05 8.18
CA LYS A 65 10.17 -5.39 8.07
C LYS A 65 9.13 -5.65 9.15
N ASP A 66 8.40 -4.62 9.53
CA ASP A 66 7.40 -4.67 10.60
C ASP A 66 5.99 -4.34 10.10
N THR A 67 5.67 -4.74 8.86
CA THR A 67 4.35 -4.48 8.30
C THR A 67 3.25 -4.85 9.29
N GLY A 68 2.36 -3.90 9.54
CA GLY A 68 1.25 -4.10 10.46
C GLY A 68 0.01 -3.34 9.99
N SER A 69 -1.12 -3.65 10.60
CA SER A 69 -2.34 -2.92 10.33
C SER A 69 -2.60 -1.90 11.42
N ASP A 70 -3.33 -0.86 11.07
CA ASP A 70 -3.80 0.11 12.05
C ASP A 70 -4.84 -0.55 12.94
N VAL A 71 -4.80 -0.25 14.25
CA VAL A 71 -5.71 -0.90 15.19
C VAL A 71 -7.17 -0.50 14.96
N THR A 72 -7.41 0.66 14.38
CA THR A 72 -8.77 1.16 14.16
C THR A 72 -9.22 1.06 12.71
N ASN A 73 -8.33 0.68 11.79
CA ASN A 73 -8.68 0.60 10.37
C ASN A 73 -7.96 -0.57 9.71
N LYS A 74 -8.68 -1.65 9.48
CA LYS A 74 -8.14 -2.87 8.89
C LYS A 74 -7.74 -2.71 7.42
N SER A 75 -8.13 -1.63 6.78
CA SER A 75 -7.73 -1.33 5.40
C SER A 75 -6.45 -0.51 5.33
N LEU A 76 -5.91 -0.10 6.46
CA LEU A 76 -4.68 0.69 6.53
C LEU A 76 -3.53 -0.18 7.01
N LEU A 77 -2.52 -0.34 6.14
CA LEU A 77 -1.28 -1.02 6.50
C LEU A 77 -0.14 -0.02 6.56
N HIS A 78 0.85 -0.33 7.36
CA HIS A 78 2.05 0.51 7.47
C HIS A 78 3.28 -0.35 7.64
N VAL A 79 4.43 0.22 7.27
CA VAL A 79 5.74 -0.33 7.57
C VAL A 79 6.62 0.82 8.03
N SER A 80 7.42 0.59 9.06
CA SER A 80 8.30 1.63 9.60
C SER A 80 9.53 1.81 8.74
N LEU A 81 10.03 3.05 8.71
CA LEU A 81 11.22 3.42 7.97
C LEU A 81 12.30 3.96 8.91
N PRO A 82 13.56 3.60 8.68
CA PRO A 82 14.67 4.30 9.33
C PRO A 82 14.88 5.64 8.65
N LEU A 83 15.84 6.41 9.12
CA LEU A 83 16.23 7.63 8.46
C LEU A 83 16.77 7.29 7.07
N LEU A 84 16.20 7.91 6.04
CA LEU A 84 16.58 7.65 4.65
C LEU A 84 17.41 8.79 4.10
N THR A 85 18.38 8.45 3.27
CA THR A 85 19.14 9.45 2.53
C THR A 85 18.33 9.95 1.33
N PRO A 86 18.64 11.13 0.81
CA PRO A 86 17.96 11.61 -0.40
C PRO A 86 18.08 10.61 -1.54
N GLY A 87 17.00 10.44 -2.28
CA GLY A 87 16.96 9.49 -3.38
C GLY A 87 15.55 9.03 -3.67
N THR A 88 15.44 8.14 -4.65
CA THR A 88 14.16 7.56 -5.04
C THR A 88 13.98 6.21 -4.36
N TYR A 89 12.80 6.00 -3.80
CA TYR A 89 12.45 4.77 -3.10
C TYR A 89 11.24 4.14 -3.74
N LYS A 90 11.33 2.83 -3.96
CA LYS A 90 10.25 2.06 -4.57
C LYS A 90 9.54 1.26 -3.49
N VAL A 91 8.24 1.42 -3.40
CA VAL A 91 7.39 0.68 -2.48
C VAL A 91 6.70 -0.43 -3.25
N ILE A 92 6.84 -1.65 -2.77
CA ILE A 92 6.16 -2.81 -3.35
C ILE A 92 5.24 -3.37 -2.28
N TRP A 93 3.94 -3.43 -2.59
CA TRP A 93 2.99 -4.02 -1.67
C TRP A 93 2.41 -5.31 -2.24
N SER A 94 2.14 -6.24 -1.34
CA SER A 94 1.57 -7.53 -1.65
C SER A 94 0.60 -7.85 -0.53
N VAL A 95 -0.68 -7.86 -0.84
CA VAL A 95 -1.72 -7.95 0.19
C VAL A 95 -2.74 -9.01 -0.15
N MET A 96 -3.31 -9.57 0.91
CA MET A 96 -4.44 -10.48 0.82
C MET A 96 -5.62 -9.81 1.48
N SER A 97 -6.73 -9.71 0.75
CA SER A 97 -7.97 -9.21 1.33
C SER A 97 -8.56 -10.25 2.26
N VAL A 98 -9.48 -9.83 3.13
CA VAL A 98 -10.14 -10.77 4.05
C VAL A 98 -10.93 -11.84 3.31
N ASP A 99 -11.28 -11.61 2.05
CA ASP A 99 -11.94 -12.62 1.21
C ASP A 99 -10.98 -13.64 0.61
N GLY A 100 -9.67 -13.49 0.84
CA GLY A 100 -8.67 -14.44 0.37
C GLY A 100 -8.14 -14.16 -1.02
N HIS A 101 -8.37 -12.97 -1.59
CA HIS A 101 -7.84 -12.59 -2.89
C HIS A 101 -6.55 -11.79 -2.74
N HIS A 102 -5.54 -12.17 -3.50
CA HIS A 102 -4.21 -11.59 -3.43
C HIS A 102 -4.00 -10.58 -4.55
N THR A 103 -3.47 -9.41 -4.19
CA THR A 103 -3.10 -8.38 -5.17
C THR A 103 -1.72 -7.83 -4.85
N THR A 104 -1.05 -7.28 -5.86
CA THR A 104 0.25 -6.66 -5.71
C THR A 104 0.27 -5.35 -6.49
N GLY A 105 1.16 -4.46 -6.09
CA GLY A 105 1.37 -3.22 -6.81
C GLY A 105 2.62 -2.53 -6.31
N ASN A 106 2.92 -1.39 -6.90
CA ASN A 106 4.09 -0.62 -6.49
C ASN A 106 3.90 0.85 -6.82
N PHE A 107 4.69 1.67 -6.14
CA PHE A 107 4.79 3.10 -6.43
C PHE A 107 6.13 3.60 -5.92
N SER A 108 6.47 4.82 -6.25
CA SER A 108 7.71 5.42 -5.79
C SER A 108 7.45 6.76 -5.14
N PHE A 109 8.36 7.16 -4.26
CA PHE A 109 8.43 8.50 -3.72
C PHE A 109 9.91 8.90 -3.66
N ARG A 110 10.16 10.19 -3.48
CA ARG A 110 11.51 10.71 -3.45
C ARG A 110 11.75 11.50 -2.19
N VAL A 111 12.90 11.25 -1.57
CA VAL A 111 13.39 12.08 -0.48
C VAL A 111 14.36 13.07 -1.11
N VAL A 112 14.09 14.36 -0.95
CA VAL A 112 14.91 15.43 -1.51
C VAL A 112 15.67 16.13 -0.39
N PRO A 113 16.87 16.71 -0.72
CA PRO A 113 17.66 17.42 0.29
C PRO A 113 16.92 18.60 0.89
#